data_46197a7bc89b0db8310904a109d69e73
#
_entry.id   46197a7bc89b0db8310904a109d69e73
#
_cell.length_a   1.000
_cell.length_b   1.000
_cell.length_c   1.000
_cell.angle_alpha   90.00
_cell.angle_beta   90.00
_cell.angle_gamma   90.00
#
_symmetry.space_group_name_H-M   'P 1'
#
loop_
_entity.id
_entity.type
_entity.pdbx_description
1 polymer ?
#
loop_
_entity_poly.entity_id
_entity_poly.type
_entity_poly.pdbx_seq_one_letter_code
_entity_poly.pdbx_strand_id
1 'polypeptide(L)'
;EEQKADILSRIKATDSSDDLEGCDLVIEAVFEDSGLKAKVTQEAEPKLVANGIFASNTSTIPITQLAGASANAENFIGLHFFSPVDKMQLVEIIVGEKTSDETLARSFDYVQQIGKIPVVVNDSRGFFTSRVFGTFVNEGICMLGEGIHPASIENAGVLAGMPVGPLAISDEVSMTLMQHIRD
;
A
#
# COMPACT_ATOMS: atom_id res chain seq x y z
N GLU A 1 16.49 -6.57 25.76
CA GLU A 1 15.95 -7.93 25.46
C GLU A 1 14.55 -8.13 26.03
N GLU A 2 14.28 -7.65 27.26
CA GLU A 2 12.95 -7.75 27.90
C GLU A 2 11.83 -7.05 27.11
N GLN A 3 12.07 -5.84 26.61
CA GLN A 3 11.12 -5.11 25.75
C GLN A 3 10.86 -5.83 24.43
N LYS A 4 11.88 -6.46 23.84
CA LYS A 4 11.72 -7.25 22.61
C LYS A 4 10.84 -8.48 22.86
N ALA A 5 11.06 -9.18 23.96
CA ALA A 5 10.27 -10.34 24.34
C ALA A 5 8.80 -9.97 24.59
N ASP A 6 8.54 -8.85 25.26
CA ASP A 6 7.20 -8.31 25.50
C ASP A 6 6.47 -7.97 24.20
N ILE A 7 7.15 -7.30 23.26
CA ILE A 7 6.57 -6.98 21.94
C ILE A 7 6.25 -8.26 21.16
N LEU A 8 7.18 -9.21 21.13
CA LEU A 8 6.99 -10.46 20.39
C LEU A 8 5.88 -11.34 20.99
N SER A 9 5.66 -11.28 22.32
CA SER A 9 4.60 -12.02 22.96
C SER A 9 3.18 -11.59 22.55
N ARG A 10 3.04 -10.39 22.00
CA ARG A 10 1.78 -9.85 21.48
C ARG A 10 1.49 -10.23 20.02
N ILE A 11 2.44 -10.90 19.37
CA ILE A 11 2.32 -11.33 17.97
C ILE A 11 2.03 -12.82 17.96
N LYS A 12 0.88 -13.24 17.42
CA LYS A 12 0.53 -14.62 17.17
C LYS A 12 0.69 -14.92 15.69
N ALA A 13 1.73 -15.68 15.32
CA ALA A 13 1.86 -16.20 13.96
C ALA A 13 0.92 -17.41 13.79
N THR A 14 0.15 -17.43 12.71
CA THR A 14 -0.80 -18.51 12.39
C THR A 14 -0.97 -18.67 10.89
N ASP A 15 -1.37 -19.85 10.46
CA ASP A 15 -1.78 -20.17 9.09
C ASP A 15 -3.31 -20.40 8.97
N SER A 16 -4.06 -20.18 10.07
CA SER A 16 -5.51 -20.32 10.11
C SER A 16 -6.22 -18.97 10.11
N SER A 17 -7.13 -18.79 9.15
CA SER A 17 -8.02 -17.63 9.12
C SER A 17 -9.00 -17.56 10.29
N ASP A 18 -9.24 -18.68 11.00
CA ASP A 18 -10.10 -18.70 12.18
C ASP A 18 -9.51 -17.89 13.35
N ASP A 19 -8.21 -17.73 13.38
CA ASP A 19 -7.53 -16.89 14.37
C ASP A 19 -7.76 -15.38 14.18
N LEU A 20 -8.40 -14.98 13.08
CA LEU A 20 -8.83 -13.60 12.84
C LEU A 20 -10.18 -13.27 13.50
N GLU A 21 -10.84 -14.25 14.10
CA GLU A 21 -12.15 -14.04 14.74
C GLU A 21 -12.09 -13.00 15.84
N GLY A 22 -12.95 -11.98 15.72
CA GLY A 22 -13.02 -10.88 16.67
C GLY A 22 -12.01 -9.76 16.43
N CYS A 23 -11.26 -9.77 15.34
CA CYS A 23 -10.39 -8.66 14.96
C CYS A 23 -11.21 -7.42 14.56
N ASP A 24 -10.72 -6.23 14.95
CA ASP A 24 -11.29 -4.94 14.56
C ASP A 24 -10.80 -4.47 13.19
N LEU A 25 -9.62 -4.93 12.77
CA LEU A 25 -8.96 -4.57 11.52
C LEU A 25 -8.21 -5.78 10.97
N VAL A 26 -8.44 -6.08 9.70
CA VAL A 26 -7.60 -6.98 8.90
C VAL A 26 -6.96 -6.19 7.78
N ILE A 27 -5.66 -6.33 7.58
CA ILE A 27 -4.92 -5.75 6.45
C ILE A 27 -4.37 -6.90 5.61
N GLU A 28 -4.93 -7.15 4.43
CA GLU A 28 -4.38 -8.13 3.51
C GLU A 28 -3.20 -7.55 2.73
N ALA A 29 -2.15 -8.35 2.59
CA ALA A 29 -0.92 -7.98 1.90
C ALA A 29 -0.40 -9.16 1.04
N VAL A 30 -1.31 -9.86 0.37
CA VAL A 30 -0.98 -10.97 -0.53
C VAL A 30 -0.53 -10.45 -1.90
N PHE A 31 -0.11 -11.36 -2.78
CA PHE A 31 0.33 -10.99 -4.13
C PHE A 31 -0.70 -10.13 -4.86
N GLU A 32 -0.21 -9.27 -5.77
CA GLU A 32 -1.01 -8.29 -6.52
C GLU A 32 -1.81 -8.98 -7.64
N ASP A 33 -2.76 -9.82 -7.21
CA ASP A 33 -3.70 -10.57 -8.06
C ASP A 33 -5.12 -10.38 -7.54
N SER A 34 -6.00 -9.86 -8.38
CA SER A 34 -7.39 -9.53 -8.01
C SER A 34 -8.19 -10.76 -7.57
N GLY A 35 -7.95 -11.93 -8.18
CA GLY A 35 -8.65 -13.16 -7.84
C GLY A 35 -8.23 -13.70 -6.48
N LEU A 36 -6.92 -13.65 -6.18
CA LEU A 36 -6.40 -14.04 -4.88
C LEU A 36 -6.89 -13.09 -3.78
N LYS A 37 -6.82 -11.77 -4.01
CA LYS A 37 -7.32 -10.77 -3.05
C LYS A 37 -8.82 -10.92 -2.79
N ALA A 38 -9.62 -11.19 -3.81
CA ALA A 38 -11.05 -11.46 -3.66
C ALA A 38 -11.32 -12.70 -2.78
N LYS A 39 -10.55 -13.78 -3.00
CA LYS A 39 -10.66 -15.00 -2.19
C LYS A 39 -10.30 -14.74 -0.72
N VAL A 40 -9.20 -14.03 -0.48
CA VAL A 40 -8.77 -13.68 0.89
C VAL A 40 -9.79 -12.78 1.57
N THR A 41 -10.35 -11.80 0.87
CA THR A 41 -11.43 -10.95 1.38
C THR A 41 -12.64 -11.78 1.83
N GLN A 42 -13.12 -12.68 0.99
CA GLN A 42 -14.28 -13.54 1.30
C GLN A 42 -14.02 -14.50 2.46
N GLU A 43 -12.78 -14.93 2.66
CA GLU A 43 -12.39 -15.83 3.74
C GLU A 43 -12.20 -15.10 5.06
N ALA A 44 -11.56 -13.93 5.06
CA ALA A 44 -11.15 -13.23 6.28
C ALA A 44 -12.18 -12.21 6.79
N GLU A 45 -12.91 -11.53 5.91
CA GLU A 45 -13.90 -10.52 6.30
C GLU A 45 -14.99 -11.04 7.25
N PRO A 46 -15.54 -12.27 7.07
CA PRO A 46 -16.55 -12.81 8.00
C PRO A 46 -16.06 -13.05 9.44
N LYS A 47 -14.75 -13.00 9.66
CA LYS A 47 -14.13 -13.19 10.96
C LYS A 47 -14.03 -11.90 11.79
N LEU A 48 -14.19 -10.76 11.12
CA LEU A 48 -14.14 -9.45 11.77
C LEU A 48 -15.35 -9.24 12.71
N VAL A 49 -15.17 -8.37 13.71
CA VAL A 49 -16.31 -7.83 14.47
C VAL A 49 -17.29 -7.12 13.55
N ALA A 50 -18.54 -6.92 14.00
CA ALA A 50 -19.64 -6.40 13.18
C ALA A 50 -19.30 -5.10 12.41
N ASN A 51 -18.49 -4.21 13.00
CA ASN A 51 -18.03 -2.96 12.36
C ASN A 51 -16.51 -2.98 12.11
N GLY A 52 -15.94 -4.17 11.93
CA GLY A 52 -14.52 -4.34 11.63
C GLY A 52 -14.18 -3.78 10.25
N ILE A 53 -12.95 -3.32 10.12
CA ILE A 53 -12.43 -2.76 8.87
C ILE A 53 -11.63 -3.83 8.14
N PHE A 54 -11.92 -4.02 6.85
CA PHE A 54 -11.08 -4.79 5.96
C PHE A 54 -10.28 -3.85 5.06
N ALA A 55 -8.96 -3.94 5.13
CA ALA A 55 -8.06 -3.10 4.35
C ALA A 55 -7.21 -3.92 3.39
N SER A 56 -6.95 -3.38 2.21
CA SER A 56 -6.00 -3.94 1.25
C SER A 56 -4.73 -3.09 1.19
N ASN A 57 -3.56 -3.75 1.25
CA ASN A 57 -2.25 -3.12 1.03
C ASN A 57 -1.83 -3.17 -0.46
N THR A 58 -2.79 -3.17 -1.36
CA THR A 58 -2.52 -3.11 -2.81
C THR A 58 -1.74 -1.84 -3.16
N SER A 59 -0.86 -1.93 -4.16
CA SER A 59 -0.11 -0.78 -4.68
C SER A 59 -0.76 -0.14 -5.90
N THR A 60 -1.58 -0.89 -6.65
CA THR A 60 -2.06 -0.44 -7.97
C THR A 60 -3.51 -0.75 -8.27
N ILE A 61 -4.10 -1.80 -7.66
CA ILE A 61 -5.46 -2.22 -7.98
C ILE A 61 -6.46 -1.28 -7.30
N PRO A 62 -7.42 -0.68 -8.03
CA PRO A 62 -8.41 0.20 -7.43
C PRO A 62 -9.18 -0.45 -6.27
N ILE A 63 -9.30 0.27 -5.18
CA ILE A 63 -10.00 -0.20 -3.97
C ILE A 63 -11.48 -0.47 -4.26
N THR A 64 -12.13 0.36 -5.06
CA THR A 64 -13.50 0.15 -5.52
C THR A 64 -13.67 -1.21 -6.23
N GLN A 65 -12.68 -1.62 -7.02
CA GLN A 65 -12.69 -2.93 -7.69
C GLN A 65 -12.58 -4.06 -6.66
N LEU A 66 -11.64 -3.98 -5.72
CA LEU A 66 -11.44 -5.00 -4.69
C LEU A 66 -12.61 -5.10 -3.73
N ALA A 67 -13.23 -3.97 -3.37
CA ALA A 67 -14.42 -3.91 -2.54
C ALA A 67 -15.63 -4.64 -3.16
N GLY A 68 -15.61 -4.94 -4.46
CA GLY A 68 -16.61 -5.76 -5.11
C GLY A 68 -16.68 -7.20 -4.60
N ALA A 69 -15.62 -7.71 -3.95
CA ALA A 69 -15.60 -9.02 -3.32
C ALA A 69 -16.02 -9.00 -1.83
N SER A 70 -16.12 -7.81 -1.23
CA SER A 70 -16.52 -7.59 0.16
C SER A 70 -18.04 -7.66 0.31
N ALA A 71 -18.52 -8.28 1.37
CA ALA A 71 -19.92 -8.24 1.78
C ALA A 71 -20.29 -6.89 2.42
N ASN A 72 -19.29 -6.15 2.94
CA ASN A 72 -19.48 -4.88 3.64
C ASN A 72 -18.55 -3.79 3.08
N ALA A 73 -18.82 -3.38 1.84
CA ALA A 73 -17.98 -2.43 1.10
C ALA A 73 -17.84 -1.04 1.77
N GLU A 74 -18.73 -0.68 2.70
CA GLU A 74 -18.62 0.55 3.49
C GLU A 74 -17.46 0.48 4.49
N ASN A 75 -17.08 -0.73 4.93
CA ASN A 75 -15.98 -0.99 5.83
C ASN A 75 -14.70 -1.45 5.10
N PHE A 76 -14.68 -1.34 3.77
CA PHE A 76 -13.52 -1.69 2.95
C PHE A 76 -12.72 -0.44 2.56
N ILE A 77 -11.38 -0.49 2.71
CA ILE A 77 -10.49 0.66 2.46
C ILE A 77 -9.12 0.20 1.96
N GLY A 78 -8.36 1.09 1.33
CA GLY A 78 -6.95 0.87 1.02
C GLY A 78 -6.03 1.43 2.12
N LEU A 79 -5.06 0.64 2.56
CA LEU A 79 -3.97 1.07 3.43
C LEU A 79 -2.64 0.64 2.80
N HIS A 80 -2.07 1.52 1.97
CA HIS A 80 -0.86 1.23 1.22
C HIS A 80 0.37 1.65 2.02
N PHE A 81 1.11 0.65 2.49
CA PHE A 81 2.39 0.81 3.18
C PHE A 81 3.56 0.72 2.21
N PHE A 82 4.65 1.38 2.55
CA PHE A 82 5.86 1.40 1.73
C PHE A 82 6.98 0.59 2.38
N SER A 83 7.69 -0.18 1.57
CA SER A 83 8.83 -0.99 2.03
C SER A 83 10.13 -0.16 2.09
N PRO A 84 10.96 -0.34 3.12
CA PRO A 84 10.75 -1.18 4.31
C PRO A 84 9.80 -0.52 5.32
N VAL A 85 8.77 -1.26 5.74
CA VAL A 85 7.64 -0.72 6.50
C VAL A 85 8.07 -0.11 7.84
N ASP A 86 9.09 -0.64 8.48
CA ASP A 86 9.62 -0.14 9.75
C ASP A 86 10.31 1.23 9.63
N LYS A 87 10.78 1.60 8.44
CA LYS A 87 11.50 2.86 8.17
C LYS A 87 10.65 3.90 7.46
N MET A 88 9.79 3.46 6.56
CA MET A 88 8.94 4.36 5.76
C MET A 88 7.77 4.87 6.62
N GLN A 89 7.67 6.19 6.73
CA GLN A 89 6.66 6.82 7.59
C GLN A 89 5.30 6.98 6.91
N LEU A 90 5.27 7.12 5.60
CA LEU A 90 4.07 7.40 4.84
C LEU A 90 3.15 6.17 4.74
N VAL A 91 1.85 6.40 4.84
CA VAL A 91 0.80 5.44 4.45
C VAL A 91 -0.24 6.18 3.62
N GLU A 92 -0.52 5.70 2.41
CA GLU A 92 -1.68 6.17 1.66
C GLU A 92 -2.94 5.50 2.19
N ILE A 93 -3.94 6.30 2.47
CA ILE A 93 -5.30 5.84 2.78
C ILE A 93 -6.14 6.08 1.54
N ILE A 94 -6.55 5.01 0.86
CA ILE A 94 -7.27 5.08 -0.41
C ILE A 94 -8.75 4.86 -0.15
N VAL A 95 -9.56 5.86 -0.48
CA VAL A 95 -11.01 5.85 -0.26
C VAL A 95 -11.69 5.32 -1.51
N GLY A 96 -12.26 4.10 -1.41
CA GLY A 96 -13.09 3.53 -2.47
C GLY A 96 -14.45 4.21 -2.56
N GLU A 97 -15.16 3.97 -3.66
CA GLU A 97 -16.46 4.61 -3.95
C GLU A 97 -17.52 4.40 -2.85
N LYS A 98 -17.48 3.25 -2.17
CA LYS A 98 -18.44 2.90 -1.11
C LYS A 98 -17.88 3.02 0.30
N THR A 99 -16.59 3.31 0.45
CA THR A 99 -15.95 3.48 1.76
C THR A 99 -16.65 4.59 2.56
N SER A 100 -17.08 4.28 3.77
CA SER A 100 -17.76 5.26 4.64
C SER A 100 -16.79 6.26 5.26
N ASP A 101 -17.29 7.44 5.62
CA ASP A 101 -16.54 8.46 6.35
C ASP A 101 -16.05 7.94 7.71
N GLU A 102 -16.83 7.07 8.36
CA GLU A 102 -16.45 6.44 9.63
C GLU A 102 -15.24 5.51 9.42
N THR A 103 -15.25 4.69 8.37
CA THR A 103 -14.13 3.80 8.02
C THR A 103 -12.87 4.62 7.71
N LEU A 104 -13.00 5.72 6.97
CA LEU A 104 -11.90 6.64 6.72
C LEU A 104 -11.34 7.22 8.02
N ALA A 105 -12.20 7.75 8.88
CA ALA A 105 -11.77 8.38 10.14
C ALA A 105 -11.04 7.39 11.06
N ARG A 106 -11.59 6.18 11.24
CA ARG A 106 -10.97 5.13 12.06
C ARG A 106 -9.63 4.66 11.46
N SER A 107 -9.54 4.56 10.14
CA SER A 107 -8.30 4.20 9.46
C SER A 107 -7.24 5.28 9.60
N PHE A 108 -7.64 6.55 9.54
CA PHE A 108 -6.75 7.69 9.76
C PHE A 108 -6.18 7.68 11.19
N ASP A 109 -7.04 7.49 12.18
CA ASP A 109 -6.63 7.38 13.59
C ASP A 109 -5.69 6.19 13.81
N TYR A 110 -5.98 5.03 13.20
CA TYR A 110 -5.13 3.86 13.29
C TYR A 110 -3.72 4.14 12.73
N VAL A 111 -3.63 4.76 11.54
CA VAL A 111 -2.34 5.09 10.92
C VAL A 111 -1.53 6.04 11.81
N GLN A 112 -2.19 7.02 12.46
CA GLN A 112 -1.51 7.88 13.44
C GLN A 112 -1.08 7.13 14.70
N GLN A 113 -1.91 6.22 15.22
CA GLN A 113 -1.59 5.42 16.43
C GLN A 113 -0.34 4.55 16.24
N ILE A 114 -0.12 4.03 15.04
CA ILE A 114 1.10 3.27 14.73
C ILE A 114 2.32 4.15 14.39
N GLY A 115 2.22 5.48 14.58
CA GLY A 115 3.31 6.44 14.37
C GLY A 115 3.60 6.73 12.90
N LYS A 116 2.65 6.48 12.00
CA LYS A 116 2.78 6.77 10.57
C LYS A 116 2.12 8.10 10.19
N ILE A 117 2.46 8.59 9.02
CA ILE A 117 1.90 9.83 8.45
C ILE A 117 0.84 9.44 7.41
N PRO A 118 -0.46 9.65 7.70
CA PRO A 118 -1.52 9.33 6.76
C PRO A 118 -1.63 10.40 5.66
N VAL A 119 -1.81 9.95 4.41
CA VAL A 119 -2.21 10.77 3.28
C VAL A 119 -3.45 10.17 2.66
N VAL A 120 -4.57 10.89 2.72
CA VAL A 120 -5.82 10.45 2.11
C VAL A 120 -5.80 10.77 0.63
N VAL A 121 -6.05 9.76 -0.19
CA VAL A 121 -6.00 9.86 -1.64
C VAL A 121 -7.24 9.28 -2.29
N ASN A 122 -7.54 9.75 -3.52
CA ASN A 122 -8.63 9.23 -4.31
C ASN A 122 -8.29 7.85 -4.88
N ASP A 123 -9.33 7.04 -5.07
CA ASP A 123 -9.21 5.74 -5.69
C ASP A 123 -8.97 5.88 -7.21
N SER A 124 -7.83 5.40 -7.65
CA SER A 124 -7.44 5.30 -9.07
C SER A 124 -6.31 4.29 -9.21
N ARG A 125 -6.08 3.78 -10.41
CA ARG A 125 -4.95 2.87 -10.65
C ARG A 125 -3.62 3.56 -10.29
N GLY A 126 -2.86 2.97 -9.36
CA GLY A 126 -1.57 3.49 -8.87
C GLY A 126 -1.70 4.69 -7.94
N PHE A 127 -2.90 5.03 -7.49
CA PHE A 127 -3.20 6.05 -6.48
C PHE A 127 -2.46 7.38 -6.71
N PHE A 128 -1.89 7.99 -5.66
CA PHE A 128 -1.09 9.21 -5.80
C PHE A 128 0.41 8.90 -5.93
N THR A 129 0.97 8.12 -5.01
CA THR A 129 2.43 7.94 -4.92
C THR A 129 3.00 7.15 -6.09
N SER A 130 2.38 6.04 -6.49
CA SER A 130 2.83 5.25 -7.64
C SER A 130 2.75 6.03 -8.95
N ARG A 131 1.78 6.93 -9.09
CA ARG A 131 1.67 7.82 -10.26
C ARG A 131 2.79 8.85 -10.30
N VAL A 132 3.07 9.51 -9.17
CA VAL A 132 4.18 10.48 -9.05
C VAL A 132 5.52 9.78 -9.28
N PHE A 133 5.72 8.64 -8.62
CA PHE A 133 6.91 7.82 -8.77
C PHE A 133 7.13 7.39 -10.23
N GLY A 134 6.09 6.85 -10.87
CA GLY A 134 6.15 6.41 -12.27
C GLY A 134 6.51 7.56 -13.23
N THR A 135 5.99 8.76 -13.01
CA THR A 135 6.33 9.94 -13.80
C THR A 135 7.81 10.29 -13.65
N PHE A 136 8.31 10.33 -12.42
CA PHE A 136 9.72 10.64 -12.14
C PHE A 136 10.69 9.64 -12.78
N VAL A 137 10.41 8.35 -12.64
CA VAL A 137 11.24 7.30 -13.23
C VAL A 137 11.19 7.31 -14.75
N ASN A 138 9.99 7.45 -15.34
CA ASN A 138 9.83 7.50 -16.80
C ASN A 138 10.56 8.67 -17.41
N GLU A 139 10.52 9.86 -16.81
CA GLU A 139 11.29 11.01 -17.28
C GLU A 139 12.79 10.74 -17.25
N GLY A 140 13.31 10.12 -16.19
CA GLY A 140 14.71 9.73 -16.12
C GLY A 140 15.12 8.76 -17.21
N ILE A 141 14.26 7.78 -17.52
CA ILE A 141 14.50 6.81 -18.60
C ILE A 141 14.42 7.50 -19.98
N CYS A 142 13.47 8.42 -20.19
CA CYS A 142 13.38 9.21 -21.43
C CYS A 142 14.65 10.03 -21.65
N MET A 143 15.12 10.76 -20.64
CA MET A 143 16.37 11.52 -20.70
C MET A 143 17.58 10.65 -21.06
N LEU A 144 17.63 9.41 -20.52
CA LEU A 144 18.68 8.45 -20.88
C LEU A 144 18.59 8.07 -22.37
N GLY A 145 17.38 7.83 -22.87
CA GLY A 145 17.12 7.55 -24.29
C GLY A 145 17.47 8.72 -25.23
N GLU A 146 17.38 9.95 -24.75
CA GLU A 146 17.79 11.17 -25.43
C GLU A 146 19.31 11.40 -25.43
N GLY A 147 20.07 10.54 -24.75
CA GLY A 147 21.52 10.57 -24.70
C GLY A 147 22.10 11.44 -23.58
N ILE A 148 21.30 11.85 -22.60
CA ILE A 148 21.79 12.56 -21.42
C ILE A 148 22.58 11.59 -20.56
N HIS A 149 23.74 12.04 -20.06
CA HIS A 149 24.62 11.18 -19.26
C HIS A 149 23.95 10.73 -17.96
N PRO A 150 23.98 9.43 -17.59
CA PRO A 150 23.28 8.90 -16.42
C PRO A 150 23.57 9.65 -15.12
N ALA A 151 24.83 10.00 -14.86
CA ALA A 151 25.19 10.73 -13.65
C ALA A 151 24.55 12.15 -13.59
N SER A 152 24.28 12.77 -14.74
CA SER A 152 23.58 14.06 -14.80
C SER A 152 22.12 13.90 -14.43
N ILE A 153 21.48 12.82 -14.89
CA ILE A 153 20.08 12.48 -14.57
C ILE A 153 19.93 12.21 -13.08
N GLU A 154 20.81 11.37 -12.53
CA GLU A 154 20.82 11.05 -11.09
C GLU A 154 21.01 12.29 -10.21
N ASN A 155 22.01 13.11 -10.53
CA ASN A 155 22.29 14.33 -9.79
C ASN A 155 21.13 15.34 -9.90
N ALA A 156 20.50 15.46 -11.05
CA ALA A 156 19.35 16.35 -11.22
C ALA A 156 18.16 15.92 -10.36
N GLY A 157 17.89 14.61 -10.24
CA GLY A 157 16.87 14.08 -9.35
C GLY A 157 17.12 14.44 -7.89
N VAL A 158 18.34 14.24 -7.41
CA VAL A 158 18.74 14.60 -6.04
C VAL A 158 18.68 16.11 -5.80
N LEU A 159 19.14 16.93 -6.75
CA LEU A 159 19.06 18.39 -6.67
C LEU A 159 17.61 18.90 -6.68
N ALA A 160 16.70 18.19 -7.32
CA ALA A 160 15.26 18.49 -7.28
C ALA A 160 14.59 18.11 -5.94
N GLY A 161 15.34 17.51 -4.99
CA GLY A 161 14.85 17.16 -3.65
C GLY A 161 14.44 15.69 -3.49
N MET A 162 14.66 14.84 -4.49
CA MET A 162 14.40 13.42 -4.37
C MET A 162 15.51 12.73 -3.59
N PRO A 163 15.21 11.78 -2.69
CA PRO A 163 16.21 11.09 -1.88
C PRO A 163 17.16 10.19 -2.70
N VAL A 164 16.68 9.72 -3.86
CA VAL A 164 17.39 8.83 -4.78
C VAL A 164 17.10 9.29 -6.21
N GLY A 165 18.06 9.15 -7.12
CA GLY A 165 17.85 9.48 -8.53
C GLY A 165 16.94 8.47 -9.26
N PRO A 166 16.38 8.86 -10.41
CA PRO A 166 15.35 8.07 -11.08
C PRO A 166 15.83 6.73 -11.65
N LEU A 167 17.08 6.65 -12.08
CA LEU A 167 17.64 5.43 -12.65
C LEU A 167 18.00 4.42 -11.55
N ALA A 168 18.62 4.88 -10.46
CA ALA A 168 18.96 4.03 -9.33
C ALA A 168 17.70 3.42 -8.68
N ILE A 169 16.65 4.22 -8.48
CA ILE A 169 15.41 3.71 -7.90
C ILE A 169 14.67 2.76 -8.86
N SER A 170 14.82 2.93 -10.18
CA SER A 170 14.31 2.01 -11.19
C SER A 170 14.92 0.61 -11.06
N ASP A 171 16.22 0.53 -10.78
CA ASP A 171 16.92 -0.74 -10.54
C ASP A 171 16.45 -1.41 -9.25
N GLU A 172 16.20 -0.65 -8.18
CA GLU A 172 15.72 -1.18 -6.90
C GLU A 172 14.30 -1.79 -6.99
N VAL A 173 13.41 -1.16 -7.77
CA VAL A 173 12.01 -1.60 -7.91
C VAL A 173 11.84 -2.75 -8.90
N SER A 174 12.83 -3.03 -9.71
CA SER A 174 12.87 -3.96 -10.85
C SER A 174 12.06 -3.52 -12.08
N MET A 175 12.70 -3.63 -13.24
CA MET A 175 12.08 -3.31 -14.55
C MET A 175 10.84 -4.18 -14.85
N THR A 176 10.82 -5.41 -14.36
CA THR A 176 9.70 -6.35 -14.55
C THR A 176 8.45 -5.88 -13.82
N LEU A 177 8.59 -5.35 -12.58
CA LEU A 177 7.47 -4.79 -11.84
C LEU A 177 6.90 -3.55 -12.52
N MET A 178 7.77 -2.68 -13.04
CA MET A 178 7.35 -1.48 -13.78
C MET A 178 6.57 -1.83 -15.06
N GLN A 179 6.95 -2.91 -15.74
CA GLN A 179 6.21 -3.39 -16.92
C GLN A 179 4.83 -3.91 -16.52
N HIS A 180 4.71 -4.71 -15.46
CA HIS A 180 3.41 -5.20 -14.96
C HIS A 180 2.47 -4.08 -14.48
N ILE A 181 3.01 -2.96 -13.99
CA ILE A 181 2.21 -1.81 -13.59
C ILE A 181 1.65 -1.07 -14.82
N ARG A 182 2.37 -1.10 -15.95
CA ARG A 182 1.97 -0.43 -17.19
C ARG A 182 0.89 -1.19 -17.97
N ASP A 183 0.92 -2.51 -17.99
CA ASP A 183 -0.02 -3.40 -18.68
C ASP A 183 -1.31 -3.58 -17.85
#